data_6ae0d2de5a6fa09cd4bc171eb0d5c089
#
_entry.id   6ae0d2de5a6fa09cd4bc171eb0d5c089
#
_cell.length_a   1.000
_cell.length_b   1.000
_cell.length_c   1.000
_cell.angle_alpha   90.00
_cell.angle_beta   90.00
_cell.angle_gamma   90.00
#
_symmetry.space_group_name_H-M   'P 1'
#
loop_
_entity.id
_entity.type
_entity.pdbx_description
1 polymer ?
#
loop_
_entity_poly.entity_id
_entity_poly.type
_entity_poly.pdbx_seq_one_letter_code
_entity_poly.pdbx_strand_id
1 'polypeptide(L)'
;MLQYQTIPVTPFQQNCSLVWDDQSLPAAVIDPGGDLHLILEEVERRKLKLEQIWLTHAHIDHAGGTAVLARTLGLPIVGPHPGDQFWIDRLSDQGRMFQFPDAEVFTPTRWLQDGDTVELGAHTLNVRHCPGHTPGHVVFYSPEIKRAFVGDVLFAGSIGRTDFPQGDHDTLIASITQRLWPMGDDTVFIPGHGPESTFGRERRSNPYVGGT
;
A
#
# COMPACT_ATOMS: atom_id res chain seq x y z
N MET A 1 -12.85 -1.45 16.86
CA MET A 1 -12.78 -0.41 15.80
C MET A 1 -11.45 -0.57 15.06
N LEU A 2 -11.46 -0.42 13.75
CA LEU A 2 -10.22 -0.47 12.96
C LEU A 2 -9.31 0.71 13.30
N GLN A 3 -8.05 0.43 13.60
CA GLN A 3 -6.99 1.39 13.90
C GLN A 3 -5.88 1.26 12.87
N TYR A 4 -5.06 2.29 12.74
CA TYR A 4 -3.85 2.22 11.92
C TYR A 4 -2.73 3.09 12.48
N GLN A 5 -1.51 2.78 12.08
CA GLN A 5 -0.34 3.61 12.32
C GLN A 5 0.63 3.49 11.15
N THR A 6 1.14 4.63 10.71
CA THR A 6 2.18 4.71 9.70
C THR A 6 3.56 4.68 10.36
N ILE A 7 4.46 3.88 9.80
CA ILE A 7 5.85 3.73 10.20
C ILE A 7 6.71 4.04 8.97
N PRO A 8 7.39 5.18 8.91
CA PRO A 8 8.33 5.46 7.82
C PRO A 8 9.49 4.45 7.85
N VAL A 9 9.67 3.75 6.75
CA VAL A 9 10.73 2.74 6.57
C VAL A 9 11.54 3.02 5.32
N THR A 10 12.68 2.38 5.20
CA THR A 10 13.62 2.47 4.09
C THR A 10 14.29 3.86 3.96
N PRO A 11 15.42 3.97 3.27
CA PRO A 11 16.02 5.27 2.94
C PRO A 11 15.10 6.20 2.14
N PHE A 12 14.05 5.64 1.50
CA PHE A 12 13.07 6.41 0.73
C PHE A 12 11.92 6.97 1.59
N GLN A 13 11.93 6.70 2.92
CA GLN A 13 10.90 7.16 3.87
C GLN A 13 9.49 6.74 3.41
N GLN A 14 9.37 5.48 2.97
CA GLN A 14 8.11 4.90 2.57
C GLN A 14 7.22 4.68 3.81
N ASN A 15 5.95 4.97 3.68
CA ASN A 15 4.95 4.83 4.73
C ASN A 15 4.41 3.39 4.81
N CYS A 16 5.12 2.50 5.49
CA CYS A 16 4.56 1.23 5.89
C CYS A 16 3.42 1.45 6.89
N SER A 17 2.29 0.78 6.73
CA SER A 17 1.16 0.93 7.66
C SER A 17 0.85 -0.37 8.39
N LEU A 18 0.77 -0.29 9.72
CA LEU A 18 0.11 -1.32 10.53
C LEU A 18 -1.37 -0.98 10.63
N VAL A 19 -2.23 -1.98 10.43
CA VAL A 19 -3.68 -1.88 10.58
C VAL A 19 -4.14 -2.98 11.52
N TRP A 20 -4.97 -2.66 12.52
CA TRP A 20 -5.43 -3.66 13.50
C TRP A 20 -6.83 -3.39 14.03
N ASP A 21 -7.46 -4.44 14.55
CA ASP A 21 -8.68 -4.34 15.34
C ASP A 21 -8.33 -4.09 16.81
N ASP A 22 -8.82 -3.00 17.40
CA ASP A 22 -8.52 -2.60 18.78
C ASP A 22 -9.11 -3.53 19.86
N GLN A 23 -10.05 -4.40 19.49
CA GLN A 23 -10.71 -5.31 20.44
C GLN A 23 -10.09 -6.70 20.47
N SER A 24 -9.77 -7.25 19.31
CA SER A 24 -9.28 -8.64 19.17
C SER A 24 -7.81 -8.74 18.78
N LEU A 25 -7.17 -7.61 18.43
CA LEU A 25 -5.75 -7.45 18.12
C LEU A 25 -5.19 -8.19 16.90
N PRO A 26 -5.96 -8.80 15.98
CA PRO A 26 -5.40 -9.21 14.70
C PRO A 26 -4.91 -7.97 13.96
N ALA A 27 -3.78 -8.10 13.30
CA ALA A 27 -3.16 -7.01 12.57
C ALA A 27 -2.72 -7.46 11.17
N ALA A 28 -2.71 -6.52 10.24
CA ALA A 28 -2.06 -6.65 8.95
C ALA A 28 -1.01 -5.54 8.79
N VAL A 29 0.05 -5.83 8.05
CA VAL A 29 1.01 -4.83 7.61
C VAL A 29 0.83 -4.57 6.14
N ILE A 30 0.76 -3.27 5.77
CA ILE A 30 0.66 -2.82 4.39
C ILE A 30 2.03 -2.30 3.97
N ASP A 31 2.55 -2.84 2.87
CA ASP A 31 3.80 -2.42 2.22
C ASP A 31 5.02 -2.44 3.17
N PRO A 32 5.45 -3.61 3.68
CA PRO A 32 6.66 -3.73 4.49
C PRO A 32 7.91 -3.66 3.60
N GLY A 33 8.27 -2.45 3.17
CA GLY A 33 9.35 -2.23 2.20
C GLY A 33 10.75 -2.52 2.71
N GLY A 34 10.98 -2.41 4.03
CA GLY A 34 12.27 -2.66 4.67
C GLY A 34 12.22 -2.27 6.15
N ASP A 35 13.40 -2.16 6.78
CA ASP A 35 13.52 -1.81 8.22
C ASP A 35 12.58 -2.62 9.10
N LEU A 36 12.47 -3.93 8.84
CA LEU A 36 11.49 -4.83 9.47
C LEU A 36 11.54 -4.79 10.99
N HIS A 37 12.69 -4.48 11.59
CA HIS A 37 12.83 -4.32 13.03
C HIS A 37 11.91 -3.23 13.59
N LEU A 38 11.75 -2.08 12.90
CA LEU A 38 10.86 -0.99 13.34
C LEU A 38 9.39 -1.44 13.33
N ILE A 39 9.00 -2.22 12.32
CA ILE A 39 7.65 -2.77 12.21
C ILE A 39 7.40 -3.77 13.36
N LEU A 40 8.34 -4.67 13.60
CA LEU A 40 8.22 -5.71 14.64
C LEU A 40 8.25 -5.13 16.06
N GLU A 41 9.06 -4.10 16.31
CA GLU A 41 9.05 -3.35 17.59
C GLU A 41 7.69 -2.73 17.87
N GLU A 42 7.03 -2.17 16.85
CA GLU A 42 5.69 -1.57 17.01
C GLU A 42 4.61 -2.64 17.22
N VAL A 43 4.70 -3.78 16.52
CA VAL A 43 3.84 -4.95 16.73
C VAL A 43 3.94 -5.45 18.17
N GLU A 44 5.17 -5.62 18.68
CA GLU A 44 5.43 -6.06 20.05
C GLU A 44 4.94 -5.04 21.09
N ARG A 45 5.28 -3.77 20.90
CA ARG A 45 4.87 -2.67 21.80
C ARG A 45 3.36 -2.61 21.99
N ARG A 46 2.61 -2.86 20.92
CA ARG A 46 1.12 -2.88 20.92
C ARG A 46 0.54 -4.24 21.26
N LYS A 47 1.36 -5.28 21.36
CA LYS A 47 0.93 -6.68 21.57
C LYS A 47 -0.02 -7.16 20.47
N LEU A 48 0.22 -6.73 19.23
CA LEU A 48 -0.58 -7.12 18.09
C LEU A 48 -0.24 -8.53 17.64
N LYS A 49 -1.22 -9.21 17.05
CA LYS A 49 -1.02 -10.48 16.35
C LYS A 49 -1.00 -10.22 14.86
N LEU A 50 0.19 -10.11 14.28
CA LEU A 50 0.32 -9.95 12.84
C LEU A 50 -0.11 -11.23 12.13
N GLU A 51 -1.08 -11.14 11.23
CA GLU A 51 -1.71 -12.28 10.55
C GLU A 51 -1.55 -12.24 9.03
N GLN A 52 -1.35 -11.07 8.43
CA GLN A 52 -1.29 -10.91 6.99
C GLN A 52 -0.33 -9.80 6.58
N ILE A 53 0.21 -9.93 5.37
CA ILE A 53 0.91 -8.86 4.65
C ILE A 53 0.03 -8.46 3.47
N TRP A 54 -0.26 -7.17 3.34
CA TRP A 54 -0.99 -6.62 2.20
C TRP A 54 -0.07 -5.74 1.37
N LEU A 55 -0.14 -5.83 0.05
CA LEU A 55 0.68 -5.03 -0.85
C LEU A 55 -0.19 -4.18 -1.76
N THR A 56 0.11 -2.87 -1.79
CA THR A 56 -0.50 -1.96 -2.75
C THR A 56 0.10 -2.16 -4.13
N HIS A 57 1.42 -2.26 -4.23
CA HIS A 57 2.16 -2.50 -5.46
C HIS A 57 3.55 -3.08 -5.15
N ALA A 58 4.34 -3.40 -6.18
CA ALA A 58 5.56 -4.17 -5.99
C ALA A 58 6.86 -3.39 -6.29
N HIS A 59 6.91 -2.07 -6.11
CA HIS A 59 8.19 -1.36 -6.08
C HIS A 59 9.00 -1.77 -4.84
N ILE A 60 10.31 -1.64 -4.96
CA ILE A 60 11.28 -2.16 -3.98
C ILE A 60 11.06 -1.63 -2.57
N ASP A 61 10.75 -0.36 -2.43
CA ASP A 61 10.53 0.32 -1.15
C ASP A 61 9.18 0.00 -0.51
N HIS A 62 8.25 -0.62 -1.23
CA HIS A 62 6.98 -1.15 -0.71
C HIS A 62 7.02 -2.66 -0.46
N ALA A 63 7.68 -3.41 -1.34
CA ALA A 63 7.66 -4.87 -1.32
C ALA A 63 8.97 -5.51 -0.84
N GLY A 64 10.05 -4.74 -0.64
CA GLY A 64 11.39 -5.27 -0.41
C GLY A 64 11.54 -6.17 0.82
N GLY A 65 10.85 -5.88 1.91
CA GLY A 65 10.89 -6.70 3.13
C GLY A 65 9.90 -7.85 3.18
N THR A 66 8.98 -7.92 2.20
CA THR A 66 7.82 -8.83 2.20
C THR A 66 8.22 -10.30 2.31
N ALA A 67 9.16 -10.77 1.49
CA ALA A 67 9.55 -12.18 1.46
C ALA A 67 10.16 -12.65 2.80
N VAL A 68 11.04 -11.82 3.36
CA VAL A 68 11.69 -12.11 4.65
C VAL A 68 10.67 -12.12 5.78
N LEU A 69 9.79 -11.12 5.85
CA LEU A 69 8.76 -11.04 6.87
C LEU A 69 7.78 -12.22 6.79
N ALA A 70 7.31 -12.54 5.58
CA ALA A 70 6.39 -13.65 5.34
C ALA A 70 7.00 -14.99 5.79
N ARG A 71 8.24 -15.25 5.41
CA ARG A 71 8.96 -16.48 5.77
C ARG A 71 9.22 -16.57 7.28
N THR A 72 9.61 -15.47 7.91
CA THR A 72 9.97 -15.44 9.34
C THR A 72 8.77 -15.70 10.24
N LEU A 73 7.61 -15.16 9.89
CA LEU A 73 6.40 -15.25 10.71
C LEU A 73 5.34 -16.22 10.17
N GLY A 74 5.58 -16.85 9.01
CA GLY A 74 4.61 -17.75 8.38
C GLY A 74 3.36 -17.03 7.88
N LEU A 75 3.49 -15.80 7.39
CA LEU A 75 2.35 -14.96 7.01
C LEU A 75 1.97 -15.13 5.53
N PRO A 76 0.67 -15.13 5.21
CA PRO A 76 0.21 -15.03 3.84
C PRO A 76 0.48 -13.63 3.27
N ILE A 77 0.84 -13.58 1.99
CA ILE A 77 1.02 -12.36 1.20
C ILE A 77 -0.23 -12.17 0.34
N VAL A 78 -0.92 -11.05 0.51
CA VAL A 78 -2.16 -10.71 -0.19
C VAL A 78 -1.93 -9.45 -1.04
N GLY A 79 -2.12 -9.60 -2.34
CA GLY A 79 -1.81 -8.53 -3.31
C GLY A 79 -0.36 -8.54 -3.78
N PRO A 80 -0.03 -7.63 -4.69
CA PRO A 80 -0.92 -6.70 -5.38
C PRO A 80 -1.79 -7.38 -6.46
N HIS A 81 -2.20 -6.66 -7.50
CA HIS A 81 -2.82 -7.25 -8.68
C HIS A 81 -1.75 -7.95 -9.55
N PRO A 82 -2.10 -9.01 -10.32
CA PRO A 82 -1.14 -9.75 -11.17
C PRO A 82 -0.34 -8.91 -12.16
N GLY A 83 -0.81 -7.71 -12.49
CA GLY A 83 -0.07 -6.75 -13.33
C GLY A 83 1.32 -6.40 -12.79
N ASP A 84 1.55 -6.58 -11.48
CA ASP A 84 2.84 -6.29 -10.84
C ASP A 84 3.79 -7.50 -10.74
N GLN A 85 3.46 -8.65 -11.32
CA GLN A 85 4.38 -9.79 -11.38
C GLN A 85 5.76 -9.40 -11.93
N PHE A 86 5.78 -8.55 -12.96
CA PHE A 86 6.99 -8.00 -13.55
C PHE A 86 7.92 -7.32 -12.52
N TRP A 87 7.35 -6.57 -11.57
CA TRP A 87 8.11 -5.89 -10.54
C TRP A 87 8.61 -6.86 -9.46
N ILE A 88 7.76 -7.83 -9.06
CA ILE A 88 8.14 -8.88 -8.09
C ILE A 88 9.32 -9.69 -8.62
N ASP A 89 9.28 -10.10 -9.88
CA ASP A 89 10.35 -10.89 -10.52
C ASP A 89 11.73 -10.18 -10.52
N ARG A 90 11.74 -8.87 -10.34
CA ARG A 90 12.93 -8.01 -10.34
C ARG A 90 13.37 -7.53 -8.97
N LEU A 91 12.66 -7.88 -7.89
CA LEU A 91 12.98 -7.39 -6.55
C LEU A 91 14.41 -7.69 -6.12
N SER A 92 14.91 -8.90 -6.37
CA SER A 92 16.30 -9.24 -6.02
C SER A 92 17.34 -8.44 -6.80
N ASP A 93 17.06 -8.10 -8.08
CA ASP A 93 17.95 -7.26 -8.89
C ASP A 93 17.90 -5.81 -8.40
N GLN A 94 16.73 -5.27 -8.12
CA GLN A 94 16.55 -3.95 -7.52
C GLN A 94 17.19 -3.89 -6.13
N GLY A 95 17.04 -4.95 -5.31
CA GLY A 95 17.66 -5.06 -4.00
C GLY A 95 19.18 -4.87 -4.06
N ARG A 96 19.84 -5.50 -5.02
CA ARG A 96 21.27 -5.29 -5.24
C ARG A 96 21.61 -3.87 -5.70
N MET A 97 20.79 -3.30 -6.57
CA MET A 97 21.00 -1.95 -7.11
C MET A 97 20.81 -0.85 -6.06
N PHE A 98 19.78 -0.96 -5.23
CA PHE A 98 19.41 0.05 -4.25
C PHE A 98 19.84 -0.26 -2.81
N GLN A 99 20.57 -1.36 -2.60
CA GLN A 99 21.07 -1.80 -1.30
C GLN A 99 19.93 -2.14 -0.29
N PHE A 100 18.91 -2.83 -0.78
CA PHE A 100 17.87 -3.42 0.05
C PHE A 100 18.19 -4.91 0.28
N PRO A 101 18.81 -5.26 1.42
CA PRO A 101 19.36 -6.61 1.64
C PRO A 101 18.26 -7.69 1.75
N ASP A 102 17.07 -7.31 2.15
CA ASP A 102 15.95 -8.23 2.37
C ASP A 102 15.09 -8.44 1.11
N ALA A 103 15.42 -7.77 0.00
CA ALA A 103 14.62 -7.84 -1.21
C ALA A 103 14.82 -9.18 -1.95
N GLU A 104 13.82 -10.01 -1.86
CA GLU A 104 13.74 -11.32 -2.51
C GLU A 104 12.46 -11.42 -3.35
N VAL A 105 12.53 -12.23 -4.41
CA VAL A 105 11.34 -12.60 -5.20
C VAL A 105 10.43 -13.47 -4.34
N PHE A 106 9.12 -13.26 -4.46
CA PHE A 106 8.10 -14.07 -3.79
C PHE A 106 6.92 -14.35 -4.72
N THR A 107 6.04 -15.24 -4.30
CA THR A 107 4.75 -15.45 -4.94
C THR A 107 3.66 -15.08 -3.94
N PRO A 108 2.76 -14.13 -4.25
CA PRO A 108 1.62 -13.85 -3.40
C PRO A 108 0.77 -15.09 -3.15
N THR A 109 0.32 -15.26 -1.91
CA THR A 109 -0.64 -16.30 -1.55
C THR A 109 -1.99 -16.05 -2.24
N ARG A 110 -2.32 -14.76 -2.41
CA ARG A 110 -3.53 -14.31 -3.10
C ARG A 110 -3.24 -13.04 -3.90
N TRP A 111 -3.48 -13.07 -5.19
CA TRP A 111 -3.56 -11.89 -6.02
C TRP A 111 -4.89 -11.17 -5.82
N LEU A 112 -4.91 -9.85 -6.00
CA LEU A 112 -6.11 -9.03 -5.85
C LEU A 112 -6.63 -8.53 -7.19
N GLN A 113 -7.96 -8.42 -7.27
CA GLN A 113 -8.68 -7.86 -8.42
C GLN A 113 -9.51 -6.65 -7.98
N ASP A 114 -9.96 -5.83 -8.94
CA ASP A 114 -10.89 -4.74 -8.66
C ASP A 114 -12.20 -5.28 -8.07
N GLY A 115 -12.64 -4.69 -6.97
CA GLY A 115 -13.86 -5.12 -6.28
C GLY A 115 -13.66 -6.25 -5.26
N ASP A 116 -12.47 -6.82 -5.15
CA ASP A 116 -12.15 -7.73 -4.04
C ASP A 116 -12.27 -7.04 -2.69
N THR A 117 -12.23 -7.85 -1.64
CA THR A 117 -12.10 -7.40 -0.25
C THR A 117 -10.96 -8.12 0.46
N VAL A 118 -10.39 -7.46 1.46
CA VAL A 118 -9.53 -8.07 2.46
C VAL A 118 -10.17 -7.94 3.83
N GLU A 119 -9.97 -8.95 4.67
CA GLU A 119 -10.61 -9.02 5.99
C GLU A 119 -9.57 -9.02 7.10
N LEU A 120 -9.86 -8.33 8.18
CA LEU A 120 -9.05 -8.28 9.39
C LEU A 120 -9.96 -8.29 10.62
N GLY A 121 -10.03 -9.41 11.33
CA GLY A 121 -11.01 -9.60 12.40
C GLY A 121 -12.44 -9.43 11.88
N ALA A 122 -13.17 -8.48 12.44
CA ALA A 122 -14.53 -8.16 12.02
C ALA A 122 -14.61 -7.07 10.92
N HIS A 123 -13.46 -6.57 10.47
CA HIS A 123 -13.38 -5.44 9.54
C HIS A 123 -13.14 -5.91 8.11
N THR A 124 -13.78 -5.24 7.16
CA THR A 124 -13.61 -5.48 5.73
C THR A 124 -13.10 -4.20 5.05
N LEU A 125 -12.03 -4.30 4.29
CA LEU A 125 -11.55 -3.23 3.42
C LEU A 125 -11.82 -3.60 1.96
N ASN A 126 -12.33 -2.64 1.20
CA ASN A 126 -12.56 -2.78 -0.23
C ASN A 126 -11.24 -2.59 -0.99
N VAL A 127 -11.05 -3.38 -2.04
CA VAL A 127 -9.91 -3.26 -2.95
C VAL A 127 -10.34 -2.54 -4.22
N ARG A 128 -9.52 -1.59 -4.67
CA ARG A 128 -9.68 -0.94 -5.98
C ARG A 128 -8.38 -1.07 -6.77
N HIS A 129 -8.49 -1.58 -7.97
CA HIS A 129 -7.37 -1.60 -8.90
C HIS A 129 -7.19 -0.20 -9.49
N CYS A 130 -6.05 0.43 -9.22
CA CYS A 130 -5.71 1.80 -9.58
C CYS A 130 -4.37 1.85 -10.33
N PRO A 131 -4.29 1.30 -11.55
CA PRO A 131 -3.07 1.27 -12.34
C PRO A 131 -2.63 2.66 -12.79
N GLY A 132 -1.38 2.74 -13.25
CA GLY A 132 -0.77 3.94 -13.83
C GLY A 132 0.60 4.25 -13.26
N HIS A 133 0.80 4.22 -11.94
CA HIS A 133 2.12 4.21 -11.32
C HIS A 133 2.82 2.87 -11.57
N THR A 134 2.14 1.77 -11.24
CA THR A 134 2.43 0.43 -11.74
C THR A 134 1.17 -0.18 -12.37
N PRO A 135 1.29 -1.21 -13.21
CA PRO A 135 0.12 -1.85 -13.82
C PRO A 135 -0.73 -2.65 -12.83
N GLY A 136 -0.14 -3.08 -11.72
CA GLY A 136 -0.81 -3.90 -10.71
C GLY A 136 -1.17 -3.16 -9.42
N HIS A 137 -1.09 -1.84 -9.39
CA HIS A 137 -1.37 -1.06 -8.18
C HIS A 137 -2.80 -1.23 -7.68
N VAL A 138 -2.97 -1.51 -6.39
CA VAL A 138 -4.27 -1.57 -5.70
C VAL A 138 -4.32 -0.61 -4.52
N VAL A 139 -5.52 -0.22 -4.14
CA VAL A 139 -5.82 0.65 -2.99
C VAL A 139 -6.72 -0.11 -2.03
N PHE A 140 -6.43 -0.02 -0.73
CA PHE A 140 -7.27 -0.58 0.34
C PHE A 140 -8.11 0.53 0.96
N TYR A 141 -9.43 0.40 0.92
CA TYR A 141 -10.35 1.40 1.44
C TYR A 141 -11.26 0.83 2.52
N SER A 142 -11.24 1.43 3.70
CA SER A 142 -12.19 1.16 4.78
C SER A 142 -13.30 2.22 4.80
N PRO A 143 -14.53 1.89 4.40
CA PRO A 143 -15.67 2.80 4.51
C PRO A 143 -16.06 3.06 5.97
N GLU A 144 -15.78 2.12 6.89
CA GLU A 144 -16.08 2.24 8.32
C GLU A 144 -15.39 3.46 8.95
N ILE A 145 -14.10 3.63 8.68
CA ILE A 145 -13.30 4.72 9.25
C ILE A 145 -12.96 5.81 8.22
N LYS A 146 -13.47 5.69 6.99
CA LYS A 146 -13.19 6.59 5.85
C LYS A 146 -11.70 6.81 5.64
N ARG A 147 -10.95 5.71 5.53
CA ARG A 147 -9.50 5.71 5.28
C ARG A 147 -9.17 4.89 4.05
N ALA A 148 -8.30 5.42 3.22
CA ALA A 148 -7.78 4.75 2.03
C ALA A 148 -6.25 4.69 2.08
N PHE A 149 -5.68 3.50 2.04
CA PHE A 149 -4.23 3.27 1.87
C PHE A 149 -3.96 3.23 0.37
N VAL A 150 -3.43 4.33 -0.14
CA VAL A 150 -3.40 4.56 -1.60
C VAL A 150 -2.04 4.26 -2.23
N GLY A 151 -1.03 3.86 -1.43
CA GLY A 151 0.32 3.68 -1.96
C GLY A 151 0.75 4.90 -2.77
N ASP A 152 1.27 4.66 -3.95
CA ASP A 152 1.84 5.69 -4.83
C ASP A 152 0.88 6.16 -5.95
N VAL A 153 -0.44 6.09 -5.71
CA VAL A 153 -1.42 6.66 -6.65
C VAL A 153 -1.56 8.16 -6.47
N LEU A 154 -1.71 8.64 -5.23
CA LEU A 154 -1.99 10.04 -4.92
C LEU A 154 -1.20 10.49 -3.69
N PHE A 155 -0.65 11.69 -3.75
CA PHE A 155 0.06 12.35 -2.65
C PHE A 155 -0.57 13.69 -2.31
N ALA A 156 -0.25 14.23 -1.14
CA ALA A 156 -0.63 15.60 -0.78
C ALA A 156 0.05 16.60 -1.73
N GLY A 157 -0.73 17.20 -2.63
CA GLY A 157 -0.26 18.15 -3.63
C GLY A 157 0.49 17.53 -4.82
N SER A 158 0.47 16.21 -4.99
CA SER A 158 1.17 15.51 -6.09
C SER A 158 0.45 14.20 -6.46
N ILE A 159 1.00 13.49 -7.44
CA ILE A 159 0.57 12.14 -7.85
C ILE A 159 1.79 11.25 -8.01
N GLY A 160 1.58 9.94 -8.10
CA GLY A 160 2.62 8.97 -8.41
C GLY A 160 3.30 9.28 -9.75
N ARG A 161 4.58 8.99 -9.84
CA ARG A 161 5.31 9.09 -11.12
C ARG A 161 4.90 7.93 -12.03
N THR A 162 4.98 8.18 -13.33
CA THR A 162 4.53 7.25 -14.37
C THR A 162 5.60 6.97 -15.43
N ASP A 163 6.82 7.39 -15.18
CA ASP A 163 7.98 7.22 -16.08
C ASP A 163 8.79 5.94 -15.83
N PHE A 164 8.34 5.11 -14.87
CA PHE A 164 8.86 3.75 -14.70
C PHE A 164 8.35 2.79 -15.78
N PRO A 165 9.05 1.66 -16.03
CA PRO A 165 8.57 0.63 -16.95
C PRO A 165 7.11 0.22 -16.64
N GLN A 166 6.27 0.24 -17.69
CA GLN A 166 4.83 -0.04 -17.61
C GLN A 166 3.98 1.00 -16.84
N GLY A 167 4.56 2.15 -16.48
CA GLY A 167 3.80 3.29 -15.99
C GLY A 167 3.04 3.99 -17.12
N ASP A 168 1.89 4.59 -16.81
CA ASP A 168 1.06 5.32 -17.77
C ASP A 168 0.31 6.47 -17.09
N HIS A 169 0.57 7.69 -17.57
CA HIS A 169 0.05 8.91 -16.94
C HIS A 169 -1.47 9.02 -17.06
N ASP A 170 -2.02 8.79 -18.24
CA ASP A 170 -3.46 8.95 -18.47
C ASP A 170 -4.26 7.90 -17.68
N THR A 171 -3.72 6.70 -17.58
CA THR A 171 -4.27 5.65 -16.73
C THR A 171 -4.24 6.02 -15.25
N LEU A 172 -3.15 6.65 -14.76
CA LEU A 172 -3.08 7.12 -13.37
C LEU A 172 -4.13 8.21 -13.09
N ILE A 173 -4.26 9.20 -13.99
CA ILE A 173 -5.29 10.24 -13.87
C ILE A 173 -6.70 9.62 -13.85
N ALA A 174 -6.97 8.65 -14.72
CA ALA A 174 -8.23 7.92 -14.72
C ALA A 174 -8.46 7.13 -13.42
N SER A 175 -7.44 6.48 -12.89
CA SER A 175 -7.50 5.78 -11.59
C SER A 175 -7.87 6.74 -10.45
N ILE A 176 -7.26 7.91 -10.39
CA ILE A 176 -7.57 8.90 -9.35
C ILE A 176 -9.00 9.42 -9.51
N THR A 177 -9.35 9.90 -10.71
CA THR A 177 -10.62 10.60 -10.92
C THR A 177 -11.84 9.67 -10.92
N GLN A 178 -11.68 8.43 -11.42
CA GLN A 178 -12.80 7.49 -11.57
C GLN A 178 -12.89 6.47 -10.44
N ARG A 179 -11.82 6.23 -9.68
CA ARG A 179 -11.77 5.21 -8.63
C ARG A 179 -11.65 5.81 -7.23
N LEU A 180 -10.84 6.88 -7.03
CA LEU A 180 -10.65 7.48 -5.71
C LEU A 180 -11.71 8.53 -5.40
N TRP A 181 -12.01 9.47 -6.31
CA TRP A 181 -13.01 10.52 -6.04
C TRP A 181 -14.39 9.99 -5.62
N PRO A 182 -14.91 8.86 -6.17
CA PRO A 182 -16.17 8.28 -5.70
C PRO A 182 -16.18 7.76 -4.26
N MET A 183 -15.02 7.62 -3.60
CA MET A 183 -14.97 7.24 -2.18
C MET A 183 -15.38 8.39 -1.24
N GLY A 184 -15.57 9.61 -1.77
CA GLY A 184 -16.06 10.78 -1.05
C GLY A 184 -14.98 11.74 -0.57
N ASP A 185 -15.31 13.02 -0.60
CA ASP A 185 -14.39 14.13 -0.30
C ASP A 185 -13.83 14.11 1.13
N ASP A 186 -14.55 13.50 2.07
CA ASP A 186 -14.18 13.38 3.49
C ASP A 186 -13.30 12.15 3.80
N THR A 187 -12.99 11.35 2.79
CA THR A 187 -12.05 10.24 2.94
C THR A 187 -10.63 10.77 3.09
N VAL A 188 -9.99 10.42 4.19
CA VAL A 188 -8.56 10.65 4.40
C VAL A 188 -7.79 9.53 3.72
N PHE A 189 -6.74 9.86 2.99
CA PHE A 189 -5.85 8.86 2.42
C PHE A 189 -4.45 8.88 3.05
N ILE A 190 -3.90 7.69 3.15
CA ILE A 190 -2.54 7.40 3.62
C ILE A 190 -1.72 7.06 2.38
N PRO A 191 -0.83 7.96 1.94
CA PRO A 191 0.01 7.72 0.77
C PRO A 191 1.23 6.85 1.09
N GLY A 192 1.88 6.32 0.07
CA GLY A 192 3.15 5.62 0.20
C GLY A 192 4.29 6.52 0.67
N HIS A 193 4.20 7.83 0.41
CA HIS A 193 5.19 8.82 0.85
C HIS A 193 4.55 10.12 1.28
N GLY A 194 5.16 10.78 2.28
CA GLY A 194 4.74 12.09 2.76
C GLY A 194 3.49 12.07 3.64
N PRO A 195 2.85 13.22 3.84
CA PRO A 195 1.74 13.34 4.78
C PRO A 195 0.41 12.88 4.21
N GLU A 196 -0.51 12.53 5.10
CA GLU A 196 -1.91 12.31 4.80
C GLU A 196 -2.58 13.56 4.23
N SER A 197 -3.64 13.34 3.42
CA SER A 197 -4.52 14.39 2.94
C SER A 197 -5.95 13.85 2.80
N THR A 198 -6.87 14.62 2.23
CA THR A 198 -8.23 14.17 1.91
C THR A 198 -8.50 14.22 0.42
N PHE A 199 -9.34 13.32 -0.08
CA PHE A 199 -9.70 13.36 -1.49
C PHE A 199 -10.35 14.69 -1.88
N GLY A 200 -11.16 15.28 -1.02
CA GLY A 200 -11.77 16.57 -1.28
C GLY A 200 -10.78 17.73 -1.34
N ARG A 201 -9.70 17.72 -0.55
CA ARG A 201 -8.63 18.71 -0.66
C ARG A 201 -7.90 18.56 -2.00
N GLU A 202 -7.48 17.36 -2.32
CA GLU A 202 -6.71 17.11 -3.55
C GLU A 202 -7.56 17.34 -4.81
N ARG A 203 -8.81 16.93 -4.81
CA ARG A 203 -9.75 17.21 -5.90
C ARG A 203 -9.92 18.69 -6.19
N ARG A 204 -9.83 19.57 -5.18
CA ARG A 204 -9.95 21.03 -5.37
C ARG A 204 -8.62 21.69 -5.76
N SER A 205 -7.50 21.24 -5.25
CA SER A 205 -6.25 22.02 -5.28
C SER A 205 -5.00 21.26 -5.72
N ASN A 206 -5.08 19.96 -6.00
CA ASN A 206 -3.91 19.22 -6.49
C ASN A 206 -3.53 19.72 -7.89
N PRO A 207 -2.26 20.08 -8.16
CA PRO A 207 -1.82 20.63 -9.44
C PRO A 207 -2.01 19.71 -10.65
N TYR A 208 -2.15 18.41 -10.43
CA TYR A 208 -2.23 17.39 -11.50
C TYR A 208 -3.66 16.92 -11.78
N VAL A 209 -4.50 16.87 -10.74
CA VAL A 209 -5.84 16.27 -10.81
C VAL A 209 -6.91 17.13 -10.13
N GLY A 210 -6.55 18.32 -9.68
CA GLY A 210 -7.47 19.28 -9.07
C GLY A 210 -8.32 20.02 -10.10
N GLY A 211 -9.47 20.55 -9.64
CA GLY A 211 -10.38 21.31 -10.50
C GLY A 211 -11.28 20.45 -11.39
N THR A 212 -11.37 19.14 -11.13
CA THR A 212 -12.18 18.16 -11.85
C THR A 212 -13.45 17.77 -11.11
#